data_5c78f082ea5a8014336573ecf2b4a002
#
_entry.id   5c78f082ea5a8014336573ecf2b4a002
#
_cell.length_a   1.000
_cell.length_b   1.000
_cell.length_c   1.000
_cell.angle_alpha   90.00
_cell.angle_beta   90.00
_cell.angle_gamma   90.00
#
_symmetry.space_group_name_H-M   'P 1'
#
loop_
_entity.id
_entity.type
_entity.pdbx_description
1 polymer ?
#
loop_
_entity_poly.entity_id
_entity_poly.type
_entity_poly.pdbx_seq_one_letter_code
_entity_poly.pdbx_strand_id
1 'polypeptide(L)'
;MYTEYQPSHLLVPYIDNYWEFKGNPDYGMRIHILPDGCTDFIFTLGEAVSKVKEETLVMQPYRSYFVGPMTKYSELVTYAEFVHQFGVRFLPCGLSGFTKLPLHEFANYRVSTNEMQAVFDSTFIERLCEQNDVRGRIQVVEEYLLAYLAHNYQPVDTQVAAAVNIINQSAGTVSYTHLRAHE
;
A
#
# COMPACT_ATOMS: atom_id res chain seq x y z
N MET A 1 14.82 10.47 -1.31
CA MET A 1 15.19 9.46 -0.27
C MET A 1 13.93 8.69 0.11
N TYR A 2 14.01 7.37 0.29
CA TYR A 2 12.91 6.52 0.78
C TYR A 2 12.98 6.44 2.30
N THR A 3 11.87 6.63 2.97
CA THR A 3 11.78 6.60 4.44
C THR A 3 10.48 5.92 4.86
N GLU A 4 10.54 5.06 5.86
CA GLU A 4 9.40 4.34 6.41
C GLU A 4 9.05 4.84 7.81
N TYR A 5 7.76 4.80 8.14
CA TYR A 5 7.19 5.24 9.41
C TYR A 5 6.24 4.19 9.95
N GLN A 6 6.31 3.95 11.25
CA GLN A 6 5.47 2.94 11.90
C GLN A 6 4.05 3.47 12.16
N PRO A 7 3.03 2.61 12.03
CA PRO A 7 1.66 2.97 12.38
C PRO A 7 1.47 3.08 13.90
N SER A 8 0.41 3.79 14.31
CA SER A 8 -0.05 3.77 15.71
C SER A 8 -0.48 2.35 16.11
N HIS A 9 -0.41 2.06 17.41
CA HIS A 9 -0.66 0.71 17.95
C HIS A 9 -2.03 0.12 17.56
N LEU A 10 -3.04 0.96 17.34
CA LEU A 10 -4.37 0.53 16.91
C LEU A 10 -4.41 0.04 15.45
N LEU A 11 -3.50 0.51 14.62
CA LEU A 11 -3.43 0.18 13.20
C LEU A 11 -2.37 -0.87 12.85
N VAL A 12 -1.48 -1.22 13.79
CA VAL A 12 -0.47 -2.30 13.63
C VAL A 12 -1.07 -3.63 13.10
N PRO A 13 -2.30 -4.05 13.45
CA PRO A 13 -2.86 -5.28 12.89
C PRO A 13 -3.17 -5.21 11.39
N TYR A 14 -3.20 -4.03 10.81
CA TYR A 14 -3.63 -3.77 9.43
C TYR A 14 -2.55 -3.17 8.56
N ILE A 15 -1.74 -2.28 9.12
CA ILE A 15 -0.74 -1.48 8.41
C ILE A 15 0.65 -2.01 8.73
N ASP A 16 1.44 -2.27 7.68
CA ASP A 16 2.85 -2.60 7.79
C ASP A 16 3.67 -1.34 8.09
N ASN A 17 3.56 -0.36 7.20
CA ASN A 17 4.21 0.93 7.37
C ASN A 17 3.50 2.02 6.54
N TYR A 18 3.84 3.27 6.84
CA TYR A 18 3.72 4.40 5.93
C TYR A 18 5.08 4.66 5.32
N TRP A 19 5.13 5.07 4.06
CA TRP A 19 6.39 5.39 3.44
C TRP A 19 6.32 6.69 2.64
N GLU A 20 7.44 7.39 2.57
CA GLU A 20 7.62 8.55 1.73
C GLU A 20 8.83 8.35 0.83
N PHE A 21 8.66 8.56 -0.46
CA PHE A 21 9.75 8.67 -1.42
C PHE A 21 9.80 10.10 -1.94
N LYS A 22 10.85 10.83 -1.56
CA LYS A 22 11.00 12.24 -1.91
C LYS A 22 12.45 12.54 -2.31
N GLY A 23 12.62 13.15 -3.48
CA GLY A 23 13.92 13.58 -3.97
C GLY A 23 14.06 13.57 -5.47
N ASN A 24 15.30 13.76 -5.92
CA ASN A 24 15.69 13.79 -7.32
C ASN A 24 16.33 12.44 -7.67
N PRO A 25 15.58 11.51 -8.25
CA PRO A 25 16.13 10.24 -8.72
C PRO A 25 16.98 10.46 -9.97
N ASP A 26 17.90 9.52 -10.23
CA ASP A 26 18.58 9.49 -11.52
C ASP A 26 17.56 9.22 -12.64
N TYR A 27 17.75 9.85 -13.79
CA TYR A 27 16.91 9.64 -14.96
C TYR A 27 16.90 8.18 -15.39
N GLY A 28 15.73 7.56 -15.43
CA GLY A 28 15.57 6.14 -15.71
C GLY A 28 15.89 5.22 -14.53
N MET A 29 15.92 5.76 -13.29
CA MET A 29 16.07 4.94 -12.08
C MET A 29 15.00 3.86 -12.03
N ARG A 30 15.42 2.65 -11.69
CA ARG A 30 14.56 1.47 -11.59
C ARG A 30 14.35 1.08 -10.14
N ILE A 31 13.09 0.97 -9.76
CA ILE A 31 12.67 0.51 -8.45
C ILE A 31 12.12 -0.91 -8.62
N HIS A 32 12.72 -1.86 -7.94
CA HIS A 32 12.35 -3.26 -8.00
C HIS A 32 11.33 -3.57 -6.90
N ILE A 33 10.18 -4.10 -7.29
CA ILE A 33 9.10 -4.46 -6.37
C ILE A 33 9.01 -5.97 -6.34
N LEU A 34 9.31 -6.54 -5.18
CA LEU A 34 9.22 -7.97 -4.94
C LEU A 34 7.82 -8.34 -4.42
N PRO A 35 7.33 -9.54 -4.74
CA PRO A 35 6.08 -10.04 -4.19
C PRO A 35 6.22 -10.31 -2.69
N ASP A 36 5.42 -9.63 -1.89
CA ASP A 36 5.41 -9.73 -0.43
C ASP A 36 3.99 -9.94 0.15
N GLY A 37 2.98 -10.00 -0.74
CA GLY A 37 1.57 -10.16 -0.35
C GLY A 37 0.92 -8.90 0.22
N CYS A 38 1.67 -7.81 0.38
CA CYS A 38 1.15 -6.52 0.81
C CYS A 38 0.35 -5.84 -0.30
N THR A 39 -0.46 -4.87 0.09
CA THR A 39 -1.16 -3.96 -0.81
C THR A 39 -0.80 -2.53 -0.44
N ASP A 40 -0.67 -1.66 -1.44
CA ASP A 40 -0.30 -0.26 -1.21
C ASP A 40 -1.36 0.69 -1.78
N PHE A 41 -1.61 1.79 -1.07
CA PHE A 41 -2.15 3.00 -1.67
C PHE A 41 -1.01 4.00 -1.84
N ILE A 42 -0.82 4.47 -3.07
CA ILE A 42 0.23 5.41 -3.44
C ILE A 42 -0.40 6.74 -3.82
N PHE A 43 0.04 7.81 -3.17
CA PHE A 43 -0.37 9.17 -3.41
C PHE A 43 0.79 9.94 -4.04
N THR A 44 0.61 10.44 -5.25
CA THR A 44 1.61 11.27 -5.94
C THR A 44 1.44 12.73 -5.53
N LEU A 45 2.34 13.25 -4.71
CA LEU A 45 2.25 14.58 -4.10
C LEU A 45 3.00 15.68 -4.86
N GLY A 46 3.64 15.34 -5.97
CA GLY A 46 4.47 16.23 -6.76
C GLY A 46 4.20 16.10 -8.25
N GLU A 47 4.97 16.81 -9.04
CA GLU A 47 4.87 16.80 -10.51
C GLU A 47 5.49 15.55 -11.15
N ALA A 48 5.91 14.59 -10.34
CA ALA A 48 6.63 13.42 -10.77
C ALA A 48 5.75 12.41 -11.48
N VAL A 49 6.22 11.92 -12.60
CA VAL A 49 5.62 10.84 -13.37
C VAL A 49 6.50 9.60 -13.26
N SER A 50 5.95 8.53 -12.71
CA SER A 50 6.59 7.21 -12.72
C SER A 50 5.87 6.31 -13.71
N LYS A 51 6.62 5.61 -14.55
CA LYS A 51 6.08 4.65 -15.51
C LYS A 51 6.40 3.24 -15.08
N VAL A 52 5.41 2.39 -15.07
CA VAL A 52 5.60 0.95 -14.89
C VAL A 52 6.04 0.33 -16.22
N LYS A 53 7.16 -0.39 -16.22
CA LYS A 53 7.82 -0.85 -17.46
C LYS A 53 6.95 -1.76 -18.32
N GLU A 54 6.16 -2.62 -17.69
CA GLU A 54 5.34 -3.64 -18.38
C GLU A 54 3.85 -3.25 -18.47
N GLU A 55 3.47 -2.12 -17.87
CA GLU A 55 2.11 -1.63 -17.87
C GLU A 55 2.02 -0.31 -18.64
N THR A 56 0.86 -0.05 -19.19
CA THR A 56 0.55 1.24 -19.83
C THR A 56 0.28 2.35 -18.82
N LEU A 57 0.19 1.99 -17.53
CA LEU A 57 -0.12 2.94 -16.46
C LEU A 57 1.05 3.89 -16.23
N VAL A 58 0.79 5.16 -16.40
CA VAL A 58 1.67 6.27 -16.01
C VAL A 58 1.06 6.96 -14.81
N MET A 59 1.76 6.95 -13.68
CA MET A 59 1.29 7.60 -12.46
C MET A 59 1.36 9.12 -12.63
N GLN A 60 0.19 9.75 -12.66
CA GLN A 60 0.04 11.18 -12.86
C GLN A 60 0.24 11.98 -11.56
N PRO A 61 0.66 13.24 -11.64
CA PRO A 61 0.72 14.13 -10.50
C PRO A 61 -0.64 14.27 -9.78
N TYR A 62 -0.59 14.42 -8.47
CA TYR A 62 -1.77 14.66 -7.62
C TYR A 62 -2.90 13.64 -7.83
N ARG A 63 -2.50 12.38 -7.94
CA ARG A 63 -3.43 11.23 -8.08
C ARG A 63 -3.10 10.16 -7.05
N SER A 64 -4.08 9.32 -6.80
CA SER A 64 -3.94 8.16 -5.94
C SER A 64 -4.12 6.86 -6.72
N TYR A 65 -3.34 5.86 -6.34
CA TYR A 65 -3.29 4.56 -6.99
C TYR A 65 -3.38 3.46 -5.95
N PHE A 66 -4.14 2.44 -6.27
CA PHE A 66 -4.16 1.20 -5.52
C PHE A 66 -3.24 0.18 -6.21
N VAL A 67 -2.39 -0.46 -5.43
CA VAL A 67 -1.52 -1.55 -5.86
C VAL A 67 -2.01 -2.81 -5.17
N GLY A 68 -2.56 -3.74 -5.94
CA GLY A 68 -3.00 -5.03 -5.46
C GLY A 68 -1.84 -5.94 -5.05
N PRO A 69 -2.13 -7.08 -4.40
CA PRO A 69 -1.09 -8.00 -3.96
C PRO A 69 -0.28 -8.51 -5.16
N MET A 70 1.04 -8.38 -5.08
CA MET A 70 1.94 -8.80 -6.14
C MET A 70 2.32 -10.27 -5.96
N THR A 71 2.15 -11.07 -7.01
CA THR A 71 2.54 -12.50 -7.05
C THR A 71 3.77 -12.73 -7.92
N LYS A 72 4.23 -11.71 -8.62
CA LYS A 72 5.41 -11.72 -9.48
C LYS A 72 6.21 -10.42 -9.32
N TYR A 73 7.47 -10.48 -9.65
CA TYR A 73 8.35 -9.34 -9.72
C TYR A 73 7.79 -8.26 -10.65
N SER A 74 7.97 -7.01 -10.27
CA SER A 74 7.60 -5.85 -11.05
C SER A 74 8.68 -4.77 -10.98
N GLU A 75 8.76 -3.93 -11.99
CA GLU A 75 9.74 -2.85 -12.10
C GLU A 75 9.02 -1.52 -12.37
N LEU A 76 9.27 -0.55 -11.51
CA LEU A 76 8.85 0.82 -11.70
C LEU A 76 10.04 1.63 -12.23
N VAL A 77 9.85 2.38 -13.31
CA VAL A 77 10.89 3.26 -13.87
C VAL A 77 10.43 4.70 -13.75
N THR A 78 11.29 5.56 -13.20
CA THR A 78 10.99 6.99 -13.13
C THR A 78 11.88 7.78 -14.09
N TYR A 79 11.28 8.76 -14.77
CA TYR A 79 11.96 9.72 -15.64
C TYR A 79 11.75 11.15 -15.14
N ALA A 80 11.16 11.30 -13.96
CA ALA A 80 10.90 12.59 -13.36
C ALA A 80 12.19 13.19 -12.75
N GLU A 81 12.35 14.48 -12.85
CA GLU A 81 13.45 15.21 -12.19
C GLU A 81 13.26 15.24 -10.67
N PHE A 82 12.03 15.27 -10.21
CA PHE A 82 11.67 15.24 -8.79
C PHE A 82 10.51 14.31 -8.55
N VAL A 83 10.63 13.43 -7.57
CA VAL A 83 9.57 12.52 -7.13
C VAL A 83 9.15 12.85 -5.71
N HIS A 84 7.85 12.94 -5.48
CA HIS A 84 7.28 13.01 -4.15
C HIS A 84 6.05 12.12 -4.09
N GLN A 85 6.20 10.98 -3.45
CA GLN A 85 5.14 10.00 -3.24
C GLN A 85 5.03 9.68 -1.76
N PHE A 86 3.80 9.51 -1.31
CA PHE A 86 3.46 9.00 0.01
C PHE A 86 2.66 7.72 -0.16
N GLY A 87 2.95 6.71 0.64
CA GLY A 87 2.29 5.42 0.57
C GLY A 87 1.77 4.93 1.92
N VAL A 88 0.69 4.18 1.84
CA VAL A 88 0.10 3.42 2.95
C VAL A 88 0.18 1.95 2.58
N ARG A 89 1.05 1.20 3.25
CA ARG A 89 1.25 -0.22 3.02
C ARG A 89 0.47 -1.04 4.02
N PHE A 90 -0.44 -1.85 3.50
CA PHE A 90 -1.22 -2.78 4.31
C PHE A 90 -0.53 -4.13 4.39
N LEU A 91 -0.55 -4.73 5.56
CA LEU A 91 -0.15 -6.13 5.76
C LEU A 91 -0.95 -7.06 4.82
N PRO A 92 -0.42 -8.24 4.49
CA PRO A 92 -1.21 -9.28 3.85
C PRO A 92 -2.52 -9.49 4.60
N CYS A 93 -3.66 -9.38 3.91
CA CYS A 93 -5.01 -9.39 4.46
C CYS A 93 -5.41 -8.15 5.31
N GLY A 94 -4.50 -7.24 5.66
CA GLY A 94 -4.82 -6.07 6.49
C GLY A 94 -5.89 -5.16 5.89
N LEU A 95 -5.86 -4.99 4.58
CA LEU A 95 -6.85 -4.17 3.87
C LEU A 95 -8.27 -4.74 3.94
N SER A 96 -8.44 -6.04 4.18
CA SER A 96 -9.78 -6.65 4.33
C SER A 96 -10.57 -6.12 5.52
N GLY A 97 -9.91 -5.51 6.50
CA GLY A 97 -10.57 -4.81 7.62
C GLY A 97 -11.28 -3.51 7.20
N PHE A 98 -11.00 -3.00 5.99
CA PHE A 98 -11.50 -1.71 5.50
C PHE A 98 -12.31 -1.82 4.21
N THR A 99 -12.35 -2.96 3.56
CA THR A 99 -13.06 -3.11 2.30
C THR A 99 -13.56 -4.54 2.11
N LYS A 100 -14.64 -4.67 1.31
CA LYS A 100 -15.15 -5.95 0.81
C LYS A 100 -14.72 -6.24 -0.62
N LEU A 101 -13.79 -5.45 -1.16
CA LEU A 101 -13.27 -5.69 -2.51
C LEU A 101 -12.63 -7.08 -2.59
N PRO A 102 -12.86 -7.82 -3.66
CA PRO A 102 -12.21 -9.11 -3.91
C PRO A 102 -10.74 -8.86 -4.30
N LEU A 103 -9.86 -8.70 -3.30
CA LEU A 103 -8.47 -8.29 -3.50
C LEU A 103 -7.69 -9.19 -4.47
N HIS A 104 -8.09 -10.46 -4.61
CA HIS A 104 -7.47 -11.40 -5.54
C HIS A 104 -7.69 -11.01 -7.02
N GLU A 105 -8.77 -10.29 -7.35
CA GLU A 105 -9.03 -9.79 -8.70
C GLU A 105 -8.07 -8.65 -9.08
N PHE A 106 -7.49 -8.01 -8.08
CA PHE A 106 -6.49 -6.94 -8.27
C PHE A 106 -5.05 -7.44 -8.21
N ALA A 107 -4.84 -8.75 -8.11
CA ALA A 107 -3.49 -9.33 -8.06
C ALA A 107 -2.65 -8.91 -9.27
N ASN A 108 -1.48 -8.34 -9.03
CA ASN A 108 -0.56 -7.77 -10.01
C ASN A 108 -1.06 -6.54 -10.78
N TYR A 109 -2.16 -5.94 -10.36
CA TYR A 109 -2.67 -4.72 -10.99
C TYR A 109 -2.35 -3.48 -10.16
N ARG A 110 -2.16 -2.38 -10.88
CA ARG A 110 -2.17 -1.01 -10.36
C ARG A 110 -3.28 -0.27 -11.03
N VAL A 111 -4.19 0.29 -10.23
CA VAL A 111 -5.36 1.00 -10.74
C VAL A 111 -5.47 2.38 -10.11
N SER A 112 -5.96 3.35 -10.87
CA SER A 112 -6.29 4.65 -10.28
C SER A 112 -7.48 4.49 -9.34
N THR A 113 -7.45 5.13 -8.17
CA THR A 113 -8.56 5.09 -7.22
C THR A 113 -9.84 5.74 -7.78
N ASN A 114 -9.73 6.52 -8.86
CA ASN A 114 -10.89 7.04 -9.59
C ASN A 114 -11.68 5.94 -10.33
N GLU A 115 -11.06 4.81 -10.58
CA GLU A 115 -11.64 3.70 -11.36
C GLU A 115 -12.24 2.61 -10.48
N MET A 116 -12.17 2.76 -9.16
CA MET A 116 -12.64 1.77 -8.21
C MET A 116 -13.24 2.41 -6.96
N GLN A 117 -14.14 1.71 -6.29
CA GLN A 117 -14.54 2.05 -4.91
C GLN A 117 -13.42 1.64 -3.94
N ALA A 118 -12.51 2.55 -3.69
CA ALA A 118 -11.40 2.32 -2.78
C ALA A 118 -11.73 2.78 -1.36
N VAL A 119 -10.91 2.37 -0.41
CA VAL A 119 -10.95 2.85 0.98
C VAL A 119 -10.73 4.37 1.01
N PHE A 120 -9.74 4.84 0.23
CA PHE A 120 -9.50 6.25 0.02
C PHE A 120 -10.12 6.68 -1.31
N ASP A 121 -11.05 7.61 -1.24
CA ASP A 121 -11.67 8.18 -2.43
C ASP A 121 -10.72 9.12 -3.19
N SER A 122 -11.14 9.55 -4.37
CA SER A 122 -10.32 10.38 -5.24
C SER A 122 -10.02 11.78 -4.67
N THR A 123 -10.78 12.24 -3.67
CA THR A 123 -10.59 13.55 -3.04
C THR A 123 -9.63 13.47 -1.84
N PHE A 124 -9.35 12.27 -1.35
CA PHE A 124 -8.49 12.08 -0.18
C PHE A 124 -7.08 12.65 -0.39
N ILE A 125 -6.59 12.63 -1.63
CA ILE A 125 -5.28 13.20 -1.96
C ILE A 125 -5.21 14.70 -1.67
N GLU A 126 -6.31 15.44 -1.84
CA GLU A 126 -6.35 16.88 -1.56
C GLU A 126 -6.03 17.15 -0.09
N ARG A 127 -6.63 16.36 0.82
CA ARG A 127 -6.36 16.43 2.27
C ARG A 127 -4.89 16.13 2.61
N LEU A 128 -4.26 15.21 1.88
CA LEU A 128 -2.83 14.91 2.05
C LEU A 128 -1.93 16.04 1.52
N CYS A 129 -2.33 16.68 0.42
CA CYS A 129 -1.59 17.81 -0.16
C CYS A 129 -1.64 19.06 0.73
N GLU A 130 -2.69 19.23 1.53
CA GLU A 130 -2.80 20.33 2.50
C GLU A 130 -1.81 20.18 3.66
N GLN A 131 -1.24 19.00 3.88
CA GLN A 131 -0.31 18.76 4.97
C GLN A 131 1.12 19.18 4.62
N ASN A 132 1.75 19.95 5.49
CA ASN A 132 3.09 20.48 5.29
C ASN A 132 4.19 19.42 5.36
N ASP A 133 3.96 18.36 6.12
CA ASP A 133 4.94 17.31 6.37
C ASP A 133 4.33 15.90 6.39
N VAL A 134 5.19 14.90 6.45
CA VAL A 134 4.79 13.50 6.45
C VAL A 134 4.00 13.10 7.73
N ARG A 135 4.28 13.73 8.87
CA ARG A 135 3.58 13.44 10.13
C ARG A 135 2.11 13.86 10.05
N GLY A 136 1.86 15.05 9.49
CA GLY A 136 0.49 15.51 9.23
C GLY A 136 -0.25 14.59 8.29
N ARG A 137 0.41 14.07 7.23
CA ARG A 137 -0.20 13.08 6.31
C ARG A 137 -0.53 11.79 7.01
N ILE A 138 0.37 11.25 7.83
CA ILE A 138 0.13 10.05 8.63
C ILE A 138 -1.06 10.27 9.55
N GLN A 139 -1.12 11.38 10.25
CA GLN A 139 -2.24 11.71 11.14
C GLN A 139 -3.57 11.72 10.39
N VAL A 140 -3.65 12.36 9.22
CA VAL A 140 -4.86 12.40 8.39
C VAL A 140 -5.30 10.99 7.99
N VAL A 141 -4.35 10.12 7.60
CA VAL A 141 -4.65 8.72 7.25
C VAL A 141 -5.15 7.95 8.46
N GLU A 142 -4.47 8.05 9.59
CA GLU A 142 -4.84 7.33 10.82
C GLU A 142 -6.20 7.74 11.34
N GLU A 143 -6.49 9.04 11.40
CA GLU A 143 -7.81 9.54 11.79
C GLU A 143 -8.91 8.99 10.89
N TYR A 144 -8.67 8.96 9.57
CA TYR A 144 -9.62 8.42 8.60
C TYR A 144 -9.85 6.92 8.79
N LEU A 145 -8.77 6.14 8.90
CA LEU A 145 -8.86 4.68 9.05
C LEU A 145 -9.48 4.29 10.40
N LEU A 146 -9.12 4.97 11.49
CA LEU A 146 -9.70 4.72 12.81
C LEU A 146 -11.19 5.08 12.84
N ALA A 147 -11.59 6.20 12.22
CA ALA A 147 -13.00 6.54 12.08
C ALA A 147 -13.75 5.50 11.25
N TYR A 148 -13.13 4.97 10.18
CA TYR A 148 -13.72 3.90 9.38
C TYR A 148 -13.95 2.64 10.21
N LEU A 149 -12.95 2.18 10.97
CA LEU A 149 -13.07 1.01 11.85
C LEU A 149 -14.14 1.18 12.92
N ALA A 150 -14.27 2.38 13.48
CA ALA A 150 -15.29 2.67 14.51
C ALA A 150 -16.73 2.46 13.99
N HIS A 151 -16.97 2.69 12.69
CA HIS A 151 -18.29 2.61 12.09
C HIS A 151 -18.53 1.33 11.29
N ASN A 152 -17.46 0.70 10.78
CA ASN A 152 -17.53 -0.39 9.82
C ASN A 152 -16.65 -1.58 10.21
N TYR A 153 -16.45 -1.82 11.52
CA TYR A 153 -15.56 -2.88 11.97
C TYR A 153 -15.86 -4.21 11.27
N GLN A 154 -14.87 -4.72 10.54
CA GLN A 154 -14.88 -6.05 9.97
C GLN A 154 -13.71 -6.83 10.60
N PRO A 155 -13.99 -7.91 11.32
CA PRO A 155 -12.91 -8.73 11.85
C PRO A 155 -12.12 -9.34 10.68
N VAL A 156 -10.79 -9.19 10.73
CA VAL A 156 -9.89 -9.94 9.86
C VAL A 156 -10.07 -11.43 10.19
N ASP A 157 -10.10 -12.28 9.16
CA ASP A 157 -10.15 -13.71 9.36
C ASP A 157 -8.93 -14.16 10.19
N THR A 158 -9.20 -14.64 11.39
CA THR A 158 -8.16 -14.97 12.37
C THR A 158 -7.30 -16.16 11.92
N GLN A 159 -7.86 -17.09 11.15
CA GLN A 159 -7.11 -18.23 10.62
C GLN A 159 -6.13 -17.77 9.53
N VAL A 160 -6.62 -16.91 8.63
CA VAL A 160 -5.77 -16.32 7.58
C VAL A 160 -4.68 -15.46 8.18
N ALA A 161 -5.01 -14.60 9.16
CA ALA A 161 -4.02 -13.78 9.86
C ALA A 161 -2.96 -14.63 10.58
N ALA A 162 -3.37 -15.73 11.24
CA ALA A 162 -2.45 -16.65 11.88
C ALA A 162 -1.53 -17.34 10.85
N ALA A 163 -2.06 -17.80 9.72
CA ALA A 163 -1.28 -18.39 8.64
C ALA A 163 -0.24 -17.40 8.07
N VAL A 164 -0.63 -16.17 7.82
CA VAL A 164 0.29 -15.10 7.36
C VAL A 164 1.39 -14.85 8.37
N ASN A 165 1.06 -14.77 9.66
CA ASN A 165 2.05 -14.60 10.72
C ASN A 165 3.07 -15.74 10.78
N ILE A 166 2.61 -17.00 10.64
CA ILE A 166 3.49 -18.16 10.59
C ILE A 166 4.43 -18.08 9.39
N ILE A 167 3.92 -17.72 8.20
CA ILE A 167 4.72 -17.56 6.98
C ILE A 167 5.80 -16.49 7.19
N ASN A 168 5.43 -15.32 7.73
CA ASN A 168 6.35 -14.22 7.95
C ASN A 168 7.43 -14.56 8.97
N GLN A 169 7.07 -15.20 10.10
CA GLN A 169 8.03 -15.60 11.14
C GLN A 169 9.01 -16.66 10.68
N SER A 170 8.63 -17.49 9.74
CA SER A 170 9.45 -18.61 9.25
C SER A 170 10.33 -18.25 8.04
N ALA A 171 10.33 -16.98 7.61
CA ALA A 171 11.15 -16.49 6.50
C ALA A 171 11.11 -17.40 5.24
N GLY A 172 9.90 -17.90 4.91
CA GLY A 172 9.70 -18.76 3.75
C GLY A 172 10.07 -20.24 3.92
N THR A 173 10.44 -20.67 5.13
CA THR A 173 10.78 -22.10 5.42
C THR A 173 9.54 -22.94 5.75
N VAL A 174 8.34 -22.36 5.76
CA VAL A 174 7.09 -23.06 6.06
C VAL A 174 6.69 -23.99 4.92
N SER A 175 6.50 -25.28 5.24
CA SER A 175 5.83 -26.19 4.34
C SER A 175 4.32 -26.20 4.60
N TYR A 176 3.55 -26.64 3.60
CA TYR A 176 2.09 -26.81 3.72
C TYR A 176 1.66 -27.67 4.93
N THR A 177 2.49 -28.62 5.35
CA THR A 177 2.27 -29.45 6.53
C THR A 177 2.31 -28.66 7.85
N HIS A 178 3.10 -27.61 7.95
CA HIS A 178 3.12 -26.74 9.13
C HIS A 178 1.85 -25.91 9.27
N LEU A 179 1.28 -25.44 8.15
CA LEU A 179 0.03 -24.69 8.16
C LEU A 179 -1.17 -25.55 8.58
N ARG A 180 -1.21 -26.83 8.18
CA ARG A 180 -2.27 -27.76 8.57
C ARG A 180 -2.24 -28.17 10.04
N ALA A 181 -1.12 -28.08 10.70
CA ALA A 181 -1.00 -28.48 12.11
C ALA A 181 -1.69 -27.49 13.09
N HIS A 182 -2.23 -26.40 12.59
CA HIS A 182 -2.92 -25.35 13.36
C HIS A 182 -4.42 -25.24 13.05
N GLU A 183 -4.99 -26.15 12.24
CA GLU A 183 -6.42 -26.37 12.07
C GLU A 183 -6.95 -27.30 13.19
#